data_1936274ee318293a329b6570e7e2e220
#
_entry.id   1936274ee318293a329b6570e7e2e220
#
_cell.length_a   1.000
_cell.length_b   1.000
_cell.length_c   1.000
_cell.angle_alpha   90.00
_cell.angle_beta   90.00
_cell.angle_gamma   90.00
#
_symmetry.space_group_name_H-M   'P 1'
#
loop_
_entity.id
_entity.type
_entity.pdbx_description
1 polymer ?
#
loop_
_entity_poly.entity_id
_entity_poly.type
_entity_poly.pdbx_seq_one_letter_code
_entity_poly.pdbx_strand_id
1 'polypeptide(L)'
;MFYFYAMPFVLGDDGIMYVDIEPLTFEGKTYSGILISYESGIGESPDDQYKIYYDETTGEMAWLGYTVTFGKDEKSNDFHFIRYNNWQAVNGLKLPKSIDWYKYENNLPTEKRNTVEFIDIILLESATDNSFFSMPEGAKTIE
;
A
#
# COMPACT_ATOMS: atom_id res chain seq x y z
N MET A 1 1.62 7.29 -5.48
CA MET A 1 0.76 6.29 -6.18
C MET A 1 1.52 4.98 -6.45
N PHE A 2 2.78 5.00 -6.92
CA PHE A 2 3.61 3.80 -7.16
C PHE A 2 3.65 2.87 -5.93
N TYR A 3 3.83 3.41 -4.74
CA TYR A 3 3.88 2.65 -3.48
C TYR A 3 2.65 1.76 -3.27
N PHE A 4 1.44 2.31 -3.46
CA PHE A 4 0.20 1.53 -3.36
C PHE A 4 0.03 0.51 -4.50
N TYR A 5 0.56 0.83 -5.69
CA TYR A 5 0.56 -0.09 -6.81
C TYR A 5 1.46 -1.32 -6.56
N ALA A 6 2.63 -1.10 -5.95
CA ALA A 6 3.62 -2.13 -5.67
C ALA A 6 3.36 -2.91 -4.36
N MET A 7 2.25 -2.65 -3.65
CA MET A 7 1.84 -3.48 -2.51
C MET A 7 1.47 -4.91 -2.96
N PRO A 8 1.85 -5.97 -2.21
CA PRO A 8 2.59 -5.96 -0.95
C PRO A 8 4.12 -6.05 -1.09
N PHE A 9 4.68 -6.03 -2.29
CA PHE A 9 6.12 -6.24 -2.53
C PHE A 9 7.02 -5.28 -1.74
N VAL A 10 6.60 -4.02 -1.60
CA VAL A 10 7.33 -2.98 -0.84
C VAL A 10 7.37 -3.23 0.67
N LEU A 11 6.64 -4.23 1.16
CA LEU A 11 6.59 -4.62 2.58
C LEU A 11 7.41 -5.88 2.86
N GLY A 12 8.32 -6.25 1.97
CA GLY A 12 9.21 -7.40 2.09
C GLY A 12 10.66 -7.03 2.46
N ASP A 13 10.94 -5.76 2.77
CA ASP A 13 12.28 -5.27 3.06
C ASP A 13 12.73 -5.64 4.49
N ASP A 14 14.04 -5.52 4.76
CA ASP A 14 14.62 -5.75 6.08
C ASP A 14 14.18 -4.68 7.10
N GLY A 15 14.15 -5.04 8.39
CA GLY A 15 13.78 -4.12 9.48
C GLY A 15 12.30 -3.89 9.66
N ILE A 16 11.47 -4.78 9.11
CA ILE A 16 10.02 -4.77 9.25
C ILE A 16 9.59 -5.72 10.36
N MET A 17 8.66 -5.27 11.20
CA MET A 17 8.02 -6.06 12.24
C MET A 17 6.58 -6.40 11.84
N TYR A 18 6.19 -7.65 12.03
CA TYR A 18 4.86 -8.17 11.71
C TYR A 18 4.18 -8.68 12.98
N VAL A 19 2.94 -8.27 13.21
CA VAL A 19 2.12 -8.71 14.36
C VAL A 19 0.72 -9.04 13.88
N ASP A 20 0.21 -10.22 14.24
CA ASP A 20 -1.17 -10.58 13.96
C ASP A 20 -2.14 -9.64 14.70
N ILE A 21 -3.19 -9.22 14.01
CA ILE A 21 -4.23 -8.35 14.53
C ILE A 21 -5.62 -8.94 14.31
N GLU A 22 -6.62 -8.37 14.97
CA GLU A 22 -8.01 -8.76 14.79
C GLU A 22 -8.42 -8.74 13.32
N PRO A 23 -9.13 -9.76 12.84
CA PRO A 23 -9.56 -9.85 11.46
C PRO A 23 -10.55 -8.75 11.09
N LEU A 24 -10.58 -8.40 9.81
CA LEU A 24 -11.55 -7.47 9.23
C LEU A 24 -12.69 -8.25 8.59
N THR A 25 -13.94 -7.94 8.95
CA THR A 25 -15.12 -8.47 8.25
C THR A 25 -15.74 -7.37 7.38
N PHE A 26 -15.92 -7.67 6.10
CA PHE A 26 -16.55 -6.77 5.14
C PHE A 26 -17.45 -7.56 4.18
N GLU A 27 -18.69 -7.13 4.02
CA GLU A 27 -19.70 -7.77 3.16
C GLU A 27 -19.84 -9.29 3.41
N GLY A 28 -19.79 -9.70 4.69
CA GLY A 28 -19.94 -11.10 5.09
C GLY A 28 -18.70 -11.98 4.91
N LYS A 29 -17.57 -11.41 4.41
CA LYS A 29 -16.30 -12.11 4.29
C LYS A 29 -15.32 -11.60 5.35
N THR A 30 -14.61 -12.54 5.97
CA THR A 30 -13.58 -12.25 6.99
C THR A 30 -12.19 -12.41 6.38
N TYR A 31 -11.30 -11.48 6.70
CA TYR A 31 -9.93 -11.40 6.25
C TYR A 31 -9.00 -11.35 7.44
N SER A 32 -8.00 -12.21 7.48
CA SER A 32 -6.96 -12.20 8.52
C SER A 32 -6.10 -10.97 8.42
N GLY A 33 -5.68 -10.43 9.56
CA GLY A 33 -4.99 -9.14 9.64
C GLY A 33 -3.57 -9.23 10.17
N ILE A 34 -2.67 -8.44 9.58
CA ILE A 34 -1.28 -8.25 10.00
C ILE A 34 -1.01 -6.76 10.13
N LEU A 35 -0.54 -6.33 11.30
CA LEU A 35 0.03 -5.01 11.49
C LEU A 35 1.51 -5.04 11.11
N ILE A 36 1.92 -4.09 10.32
CA ILE A 36 3.29 -3.89 9.87
C ILE A 36 3.80 -2.56 10.41
N SER A 37 4.95 -2.60 11.04
CA SER A 37 5.65 -1.43 11.56
C SER A 37 7.14 -1.56 11.27
N TYR A 38 7.84 -0.44 11.35
CA TYR A 38 9.27 -0.38 11.10
C TYR A 38 10.04 -0.22 12.39
N GLU A 39 11.26 -0.74 12.44
CA GLU A 39 12.20 -0.44 13.50
C GLU A 39 12.55 1.06 13.50
N SER A 40 12.80 1.61 14.67
CA SER A 40 13.12 3.04 14.82
C SER A 40 14.33 3.43 13.96
N GLY A 41 14.15 4.44 13.13
CA GLY A 41 15.20 4.99 12.26
C GLY A 41 15.35 4.30 10.89
N ILE A 42 14.46 3.36 10.53
CA ILE A 42 14.43 2.73 9.21
C ILE A 42 13.35 3.39 8.34
N GLY A 43 13.73 3.79 7.13
CA GLY A 43 12.85 4.43 6.14
C GLY A 43 12.66 5.93 6.34
N GLU A 44 11.96 6.56 5.39
CA GLU A 44 11.69 8.02 5.39
C GLU A 44 10.57 8.42 6.36
N SER A 45 9.71 7.48 6.73
CA SER A 45 8.58 7.69 7.67
C SER A 45 8.47 6.49 8.62
N PRO A 46 9.40 6.32 9.58
CA PRO A 46 9.45 5.15 10.46
C PRO A 46 8.23 5.04 11.40
N ASP A 47 7.46 6.11 11.56
CA ASP A 47 6.26 6.15 12.38
C ASP A 47 4.98 5.77 11.61
N ASP A 48 5.06 5.57 10.29
CA ASP A 48 3.94 5.06 9.51
C ASP A 48 3.69 3.59 9.83
N GLN A 49 2.42 3.24 9.91
CA GLN A 49 1.96 1.87 10.17
C GLN A 49 1.08 1.40 9.01
N TYR A 50 1.17 0.10 8.73
CA TYR A 50 0.33 -0.55 7.72
C TYR A 50 -0.42 -1.72 8.34
N LYS A 51 -1.68 -1.90 7.95
CA LYS A 51 -2.49 -3.07 8.25
C LYS A 51 -2.80 -3.78 6.94
N ILE A 52 -2.33 -5.00 6.78
CA ILE A 52 -2.72 -5.84 5.65
C ILE A 52 -3.80 -6.80 6.10
N TYR A 53 -4.87 -6.90 5.32
CA TYR A 53 -5.87 -7.93 5.47
C TYR A 53 -5.93 -8.79 4.22
N TYR A 54 -5.84 -10.09 4.39
CA TYR A 54 -5.74 -11.06 3.31
C TYR A 54 -6.76 -12.19 3.44
N ASP A 55 -7.09 -12.79 2.31
CA ASP A 55 -7.91 -13.99 2.24
C ASP A 55 -7.05 -15.22 2.56
N GLU A 56 -7.33 -15.91 3.66
CA GLU A 56 -6.56 -17.11 4.08
C GLU A 56 -6.60 -18.25 3.05
N THR A 57 -7.68 -18.33 2.26
CA THR A 57 -7.82 -19.39 1.25
C THR A 57 -6.89 -19.19 0.06
N THR A 58 -6.72 -17.94 -0.37
CA THR A 58 -5.95 -17.60 -1.57
C THR A 58 -4.60 -16.99 -1.26
N GLY A 59 -4.40 -16.48 -0.04
CA GLY A 59 -3.23 -15.68 0.34
C GLY A 59 -3.23 -14.28 -0.27
N GLU A 60 -4.29 -13.88 -0.96
CA GLU A 60 -4.36 -12.58 -1.64
C GLU A 60 -4.64 -11.44 -0.68
N MET A 61 -3.84 -10.37 -0.78
CA MET A 61 -4.15 -9.13 -0.08
C MET A 61 -5.47 -8.56 -0.59
N ALA A 62 -6.36 -8.21 0.34
CA ALA A 62 -7.68 -7.66 0.04
C ALA A 62 -7.82 -6.21 0.51
N TRP A 63 -7.17 -5.84 1.61
CA TRP A 63 -7.24 -4.50 2.17
C TRP A 63 -5.88 -4.04 2.68
N LEU A 64 -5.64 -2.74 2.55
CA LEU A 64 -4.53 -2.02 3.15
C LEU A 64 -5.09 -0.89 4.01
N GLY A 65 -4.78 -0.91 5.29
CA GLY A 65 -4.87 0.26 6.16
C GLY A 65 -3.51 0.93 6.25
N TYR A 66 -3.44 2.25 6.21
CA TYR A 66 -2.18 2.98 6.36
C TYR A 66 -2.38 4.29 7.10
N THR A 67 -1.37 4.71 7.84
CA THR A 67 -1.30 6.03 8.46
C THR A 67 -0.44 6.96 7.61
N VAL A 68 -0.55 8.27 7.85
CA VAL A 68 0.30 9.29 7.22
C VAL A 68 0.86 10.15 8.33
N THR A 69 2.15 10.00 8.59
CA THR A 69 2.87 10.74 9.64
C THR A 69 3.90 11.73 9.07
N PHE A 70 4.03 11.80 7.74
CA PHE A 70 4.99 12.68 7.08
C PHE A 70 4.88 14.13 7.59
N GLY A 71 5.99 14.66 8.11
CA GLY A 71 6.04 16.00 8.70
C GLY A 71 5.43 16.12 10.10
N LYS A 72 5.16 14.99 10.77
CA LYS A 72 4.72 14.92 12.16
C LYS A 72 5.70 14.04 12.94
N ASP A 73 6.07 14.46 14.14
CA ASP A 73 6.97 13.70 15.02
C ASP A 73 6.23 12.69 15.93
N GLU A 74 5.00 12.33 15.57
CA GLU A 74 4.13 11.46 16.38
C GLU A 74 3.47 10.38 15.53
N LYS A 75 3.35 9.17 16.11
CA LYS A 75 2.56 8.07 15.53
C LYS A 75 1.10 8.49 15.40
N SER A 76 0.49 8.14 14.28
CA SER A 76 -0.93 8.36 14.03
C SER A 76 -1.73 7.07 14.18
N ASN A 77 -2.94 7.16 14.75
CA ASN A 77 -3.93 6.09 14.73
C ASN A 77 -5.06 6.36 13.71
N ASP A 78 -4.90 7.39 12.89
CA ASP A 78 -5.86 7.73 11.83
C ASP A 78 -5.54 6.93 10.58
N PHE A 79 -6.20 5.79 10.42
CA PHE A 79 -6.00 4.88 9.30
C PHE A 79 -6.88 5.24 8.11
N HIS A 80 -6.27 5.27 6.94
CA HIS A 80 -6.94 5.29 5.65
C HIS A 80 -7.02 3.88 5.08
N PHE A 81 -8.11 3.54 4.38
CA PHE A 81 -8.31 2.19 3.86
C PHE A 81 -8.42 2.14 2.35
N ILE A 82 -7.71 1.19 1.76
CA ILE A 82 -7.73 0.85 0.33
C ILE A 82 -8.13 -0.61 0.17
N ARG A 83 -9.09 -0.87 -0.71
CA ARG A 83 -9.48 -2.22 -1.14
C ARG A 83 -8.72 -2.63 -2.39
N TYR A 84 -8.20 -3.86 -2.36
CA TYR A 84 -7.55 -4.55 -3.48
C TYR A 84 -8.42 -5.73 -3.88
N ASN A 85 -9.31 -5.54 -4.82
CA ASN A 85 -10.29 -6.54 -5.25
C ASN A 85 -10.29 -6.79 -6.75
N ASN A 86 -9.41 -6.13 -7.48
CA ASN A 86 -9.30 -6.24 -8.92
C ASN A 86 -7.83 -6.35 -9.33
N TRP A 87 -7.44 -7.55 -9.74
CA TRP A 87 -6.07 -7.91 -10.04
C TRP A 87 -5.87 -8.23 -11.51
N GLN A 88 -4.65 -8.08 -12.02
CA GLN A 88 -4.22 -8.46 -13.36
C GLN A 88 -2.87 -9.16 -13.33
N ALA A 89 -2.63 -10.02 -14.31
CA ALA A 89 -1.31 -10.60 -14.51
C ALA A 89 -0.53 -9.78 -15.54
N VAL A 90 0.69 -9.37 -15.17
CA VAL A 90 1.61 -8.63 -16.04
C VAL A 90 2.97 -9.32 -15.94
N ASN A 91 3.45 -9.92 -17.04
CA ASN A 91 4.71 -10.66 -17.11
C ASN A 91 4.89 -11.67 -15.95
N GLY A 92 3.82 -12.39 -15.60
CA GLY A 92 3.84 -13.41 -14.54
C GLY A 92 3.68 -12.86 -13.12
N LEU A 93 3.68 -11.57 -12.90
CA LEU A 93 3.37 -10.95 -11.61
C LEU A 93 1.89 -10.62 -11.51
N LYS A 94 1.34 -10.82 -10.31
CA LYS A 94 -0.02 -10.41 -9.97
C LYS A 94 0.01 -9.00 -9.39
N LEU A 95 -0.56 -8.06 -10.12
CA LEU A 95 -0.55 -6.64 -9.79
C LEU A 95 -1.98 -6.09 -9.76
N PRO A 96 -2.29 -5.05 -8.99
CA PRO A 96 -3.63 -4.47 -8.98
C PRO A 96 -3.97 -3.88 -10.38
N LYS A 97 -5.15 -4.17 -10.88
CA LYS A 97 -5.74 -3.49 -12.03
C LYS A 97 -6.42 -2.19 -11.60
N SER A 98 -7.00 -2.20 -10.42
CA SER A 98 -7.55 -1.02 -9.76
C SER A 98 -7.50 -1.16 -8.25
N ILE A 99 -7.54 -0.02 -7.57
CA ILE A 99 -7.65 0.08 -6.12
C ILE A 99 -8.74 1.09 -5.76
N ASP A 100 -9.46 0.81 -4.66
CA ASP A 100 -10.59 1.62 -4.20
C ASP A 100 -10.30 2.21 -2.82
N TRP A 101 -10.41 3.53 -2.64
CA TRP A 101 -10.37 4.16 -1.31
C TRP A 101 -11.74 4.10 -0.65
N TYR A 102 -11.74 3.78 0.63
CA TYR A 102 -12.93 3.70 1.46
C TYR A 102 -12.88 4.69 2.61
N LYS A 103 -14.04 5.18 3.03
CA LYS A 103 -14.21 5.77 4.36
C LYS A 103 -14.05 4.67 5.41
N TYR A 104 -13.53 5.06 6.57
CA TYR A 104 -13.30 4.14 7.68
C TYR A 104 -13.93 4.73 8.94
N GLU A 105 -14.89 4.04 9.51
CA GLU A 105 -15.63 4.46 10.69
C GLU A 105 -15.84 3.26 11.61
N ASN A 106 -15.67 3.47 12.92
CA ASN A 106 -15.87 2.42 13.93
C ASN A 106 -15.07 1.13 13.64
N ASN A 107 -13.83 1.28 13.20
CA ASN A 107 -12.93 0.17 12.84
C ASN A 107 -13.39 -0.69 11.65
N LEU A 108 -14.23 -0.17 10.77
CA LEU A 108 -14.70 -0.85 9.57
C LEU A 108 -14.68 0.08 8.35
N PRO A 109 -14.32 -0.43 7.15
CA PRO A 109 -14.58 0.27 5.90
C PRO A 109 -16.09 0.41 5.69
N THR A 110 -16.55 1.58 5.25
CA THR A 110 -17.98 1.86 5.09
C THR A 110 -18.37 2.16 3.66
N GLU A 111 -17.95 3.27 3.11
CA GLU A 111 -18.36 3.77 1.79
C GLU A 111 -17.15 3.93 0.87
N LYS A 112 -17.29 3.45 -0.37
CA LYS A 112 -16.28 3.69 -1.41
C LYS A 112 -16.27 5.18 -1.79
N ARG A 113 -15.06 5.78 -1.78
CA ARG A 113 -14.87 7.20 -2.11
C ARG A 113 -14.46 7.40 -3.55
N ASN A 114 -13.41 6.69 -3.98
CA ASN A 114 -12.86 6.82 -5.33
C ASN A 114 -12.13 5.54 -5.73
N THR A 115 -11.95 5.39 -7.03
CA THR A 115 -11.20 4.31 -7.67
C THR A 115 -10.05 4.90 -8.46
N VAL A 116 -8.89 4.23 -8.43
CA VAL A 116 -7.79 4.47 -9.35
C VAL A 116 -7.56 3.20 -10.16
N GLU A 117 -7.51 3.34 -11.47
CA GLU A 117 -7.21 2.25 -12.41
C GLU A 117 -5.76 2.37 -12.90
N PHE A 118 -5.11 1.22 -13.09
CA PHE A 118 -3.77 1.09 -13.65
C PHE A 118 -3.87 0.47 -15.03
N ILE A 119 -3.58 1.27 -16.04
CA ILE A 119 -3.68 0.90 -17.46
C ILE A 119 -2.30 0.98 -18.13
N ASP A 120 -2.11 0.25 -19.21
CA ASP A 120 -0.90 0.28 -20.04
C ASP A 120 0.39 0.00 -19.25
N ILE A 121 0.32 -0.99 -18.35
CA ILE A 121 1.43 -1.37 -17.49
C ILE A 121 2.48 -2.13 -18.29
N ILE A 122 3.72 -1.67 -18.23
CA ILE A 122 4.88 -2.32 -18.84
C ILE A 122 5.87 -2.63 -17.72
N LEU A 123 6.23 -3.91 -17.58
CA LEU A 123 7.32 -4.36 -16.72
C LEU A 123 8.54 -4.65 -17.59
N LEU A 124 9.66 -4.05 -17.25
CA LEU A 124 10.94 -4.26 -17.90
C LEU A 124 11.81 -5.18 -17.04
N GLU A 125 12.51 -6.13 -17.66
CA GLU A 125 13.48 -7.01 -16.99
C GLU A 125 14.78 -6.28 -16.65
N SER A 126 15.07 -5.19 -17.35
CA SER A 126 16.23 -4.33 -17.10
C SER A 126 15.80 -2.96 -16.58
N ALA A 127 16.62 -2.40 -15.69
CA ALA A 127 16.39 -1.05 -15.19
C ALA A 127 16.39 -0.04 -16.34
N THR A 128 15.51 0.95 -16.24
CA THR A 128 15.52 2.12 -17.13
C THR A 128 16.80 2.92 -16.89
N ASP A 129 17.35 3.49 -17.95
CA ASP A 129 18.54 4.35 -17.86
C ASP A 129 18.33 5.49 -16.86
N ASN A 130 19.36 5.79 -16.05
CA ASN A 130 19.29 6.83 -15.03
C ASN A 130 18.94 8.22 -15.58
N SER A 131 19.23 8.50 -16.85
CA SER A 131 18.87 9.75 -17.50
C SER A 131 17.35 9.99 -17.58
N PHE A 132 16.56 8.91 -17.58
CA PHE A 132 15.11 8.98 -17.52
C PHE A 132 14.59 9.67 -16.24
N PHE A 133 15.32 9.53 -15.15
CA PHE A 133 14.98 10.12 -13.83
C PHE A 133 15.71 11.44 -13.58
N SER A 134 16.50 11.92 -14.54
CA SER A 134 17.20 13.19 -14.41
C SER A 134 16.21 14.36 -14.44
N MET A 135 16.56 15.41 -13.72
CA MET A 135 15.77 16.64 -13.71
C MET A 135 15.71 17.22 -15.14
N PRO A 136 14.51 17.51 -15.68
CA PRO A 136 14.38 18.13 -17.00
C PRO A 136 15.12 19.45 -17.09
N GLU A 137 15.62 19.78 -18.30
CA GLU A 137 16.27 21.06 -18.54
C GLU A 137 15.34 22.22 -18.20
N GLY A 138 15.81 23.19 -17.43
CA GLY A 138 15.03 24.33 -16.97
C GLY A 138 14.16 24.12 -15.74
N ALA A 139 14.08 22.91 -15.20
CA ALA A 139 13.43 22.66 -13.91
C ALA A 139 14.31 23.22 -12.76
N LYS A 140 13.67 23.59 -11.65
CA LYS A 140 14.35 24.10 -10.44
C LYS A 140 13.91 23.27 -9.24
N THR A 141 14.85 22.97 -8.36
CA THR A 141 14.57 22.41 -7.05
C THR A 141 13.89 23.48 -6.19
N ILE A 142 12.80 23.15 -5.54
CA ILE A 142 12.17 23.99 -4.51
C ILE A 142 12.79 23.52 -3.19
N GLU A 143 13.49 24.44 -2.51
CA GLU A 143 13.97 24.23 -1.13
C GLU A 143 12.85 24.46 -0.13
#